data_baaa3177fc2589f07b3f6f0869d75a50
#
_entry.id   baaa3177fc2589f07b3f6f0869d75a50
#
_cell.length_a   1.000
_cell.length_b   1.000
_cell.length_c   1.000
_cell.angle_alpha   90.00
_cell.angle_beta   90.00
_cell.angle_gamma   90.00
#
_symmetry.space_group_name_H-M   'P 1'
#
loop_
_entity.id
_entity.type
_entity.pdbx_description
1 polymer ?
#
loop_
_entity_poly.entity_id
_entity_poly.type
_entity_poly.pdbx_seq_one_letter_code
_entity_poly.pdbx_strand_id
1 'polypeptide(L)'
;MKNKNKALTVYKASAGSGKTFTLAVEFIKLLIIDPKRYENILAVTFTNKATEEMKHRIVSQLFGISKGLKSSDSYLNKISSELDYTKELVRERAGIALYNLLHNYNRFRIQTIDAFFQSVLRNMVKELGLGNNMRISLQDSMVISEAVDAMMETLDHDKTLMNWIMQFIDEKMDDGKSWNISTEIKEFGKNLTKEFFKANEHLLADIAKDQSFFTEYKKEMNAILQTTKKKFIDIGNGFDILMNEKGVTINDFAYKSTGVPSYFIKLKNGNYGLED
;
A
#
# COMPACT_ATOMS: atom_id res chain seq x y z
N MET A 1 -38.83 -19.96 -7.96
CA MET A 1 -38.50 -19.13 -6.78
C MET A 1 -37.01 -19.31 -6.44
N LYS A 2 -36.13 -18.51 -7.02
CA LYS A 2 -34.68 -18.56 -6.73
C LYS A 2 -34.30 -17.44 -5.75
N ASN A 3 -33.92 -17.87 -4.57
CA ASN A 3 -33.15 -17.18 -3.52
C ASN A 3 -33.30 -15.63 -3.39
N LYS A 4 -34.29 -15.20 -2.65
CA LYS A 4 -34.62 -13.78 -2.46
C LYS A 4 -33.79 -13.02 -1.42
N ASN A 5 -32.83 -13.65 -0.71
CA ASN A 5 -32.07 -12.95 0.34
C ASN A 5 -30.62 -13.44 0.43
N LYS A 6 -29.82 -13.23 -0.60
CA LYS A 6 -28.37 -13.26 -0.38
C LYS A 6 -27.91 -11.86 0.01
N ALA A 7 -27.46 -11.70 1.24
CA ALA A 7 -26.91 -10.45 1.74
C ALA A 7 -25.60 -10.04 1.01
N LEU A 8 -24.91 -10.99 0.40
CA LEU A 8 -23.66 -10.80 -0.33
C LEU A 8 -23.61 -11.68 -1.59
N THR A 9 -23.24 -11.06 -2.72
CA THR A 9 -22.94 -11.77 -3.96
C THR A 9 -21.50 -11.44 -4.40
N VAL A 10 -20.68 -12.44 -4.59
CA VAL A 10 -19.27 -12.29 -5.00
C VAL A 10 -19.10 -12.80 -6.43
N TYR A 11 -18.63 -11.93 -7.32
CA TYR A 11 -18.27 -12.27 -8.70
C TYR A 11 -16.76 -12.44 -8.82
N LYS A 12 -16.29 -13.67 -9.02
CA LYS A 12 -14.88 -13.95 -9.33
C LYS A 12 -14.66 -13.78 -10.83
N ALA A 13 -13.72 -12.96 -11.22
CA ALA A 13 -13.47 -12.66 -12.62
C ALA A 13 -12.01 -12.26 -12.87
N SER A 14 -11.38 -12.82 -13.91
CA SER A 14 -10.04 -12.43 -14.38
C SER A 14 -10.08 -11.11 -15.19
N ALA A 15 -8.92 -10.58 -15.58
CA ALA A 15 -8.85 -9.45 -16.48
C ALA A 15 -9.54 -9.78 -17.82
N GLY A 16 -10.32 -8.84 -18.37
CA GLY A 16 -11.06 -9.04 -19.63
C GLY A 16 -12.32 -9.90 -19.54
N SER A 17 -12.67 -10.45 -18.39
CA SER A 17 -13.80 -11.40 -18.22
C SER A 17 -15.20 -10.73 -18.12
N GLY A 18 -15.32 -9.45 -18.45
CA GLY A 18 -16.62 -8.76 -18.44
C GLY A 18 -17.10 -8.26 -17.08
N LYS A 19 -16.19 -8.07 -16.09
CA LYS A 19 -16.54 -7.52 -14.77
C LYS A 19 -17.38 -6.25 -14.83
N THR A 20 -16.96 -5.29 -15.64
CA THR A 20 -17.66 -4.00 -15.80
C THR A 20 -19.02 -4.18 -16.45
N PHE A 21 -19.14 -5.14 -17.39
CA PHE A 21 -20.43 -5.50 -17.98
C PHE A 21 -21.38 -6.04 -16.92
N THR A 22 -20.92 -7.00 -16.13
CA THR A 22 -21.73 -7.62 -15.07
C THR A 22 -22.19 -6.60 -14.04
N LEU A 23 -21.30 -5.70 -13.57
CA LEU A 23 -21.66 -4.64 -12.63
C LEU A 23 -22.68 -3.66 -13.22
N ALA A 24 -22.53 -3.29 -14.49
CA ALA A 24 -23.49 -2.44 -15.18
C ALA A 24 -24.86 -3.11 -15.34
N VAL A 25 -24.88 -4.42 -15.65
CA VAL A 25 -26.13 -5.20 -15.69
C VAL A 25 -26.80 -5.21 -14.32
N GLU A 26 -26.07 -5.50 -13.24
CA GLU A 26 -26.63 -5.50 -11.89
C GLU A 26 -27.20 -4.12 -11.49
N PHE A 27 -26.46 -3.05 -11.79
CA PHE A 27 -26.92 -1.69 -11.52
C PHE A 27 -28.21 -1.37 -12.28
N ILE A 28 -28.23 -1.62 -13.60
CA ILE A 28 -29.39 -1.38 -14.45
C ILE A 28 -30.57 -2.23 -14.02
N LYS A 29 -30.34 -3.50 -13.68
CA LYS A 29 -31.36 -4.41 -13.16
C LYS A 29 -32.08 -3.84 -11.93
N LEU A 30 -31.32 -3.27 -10.98
CA LEU A 30 -31.92 -2.61 -9.81
C LEU A 30 -32.80 -1.40 -10.20
N LEU A 31 -32.40 -0.64 -11.22
CA LEU A 31 -33.18 0.47 -11.75
C LEU A 31 -34.43 0.01 -12.51
N ILE A 32 -34.37 -1.14 -13.19
CA ILE A 32 -35.53 -1.72 -13.87
C ILE A 32 -36.55 -2.24 -12.86
N ILE A 33 -36.09 -2.79 -11.73
CA ILE A 33 -36.98 -3.22 -10.63
C ILE A 33 -37.69 -2.00 -10.01
N ASP A 34 -36.94 -0.94 -9.73
CA ASP A 34 -37.46 0.31 -9.20
C ASP A 34 -36.74 1.50 -9.81
N PRO A 35 -37.35 2.23 -10.77
CA PRO A 35 -36.76 3.37 -11.46
C PRO A 35 -36.37 4.57 -10.58
N LYS A 36 -36.84 4.63 -9.32
CA LYS A 36 -36.45 5.66 -8.35
C LYS A 36 -35.29 5.26 -7.45
N ARG A 37 -34.86 4.02 -7.53
CA ARG A 37 -33.85 3.43 -6.62
C ARG A 37 -32.44 3.98 -6.80
N TYR A 38 -32.15 4.72 -7.87
CA TYR A 38 -30.83 5.31 -8.12
C TYR A 38 -30.28 6.11 -6.93
N GLU A 39 -31.15 6.70 -6.11
CA GLU A 39 -30.75 7.44 -4.92
C GLU A 39 -30.19 6.55 -3.80
N ASN A 40 -30.58 5.28 -3.79
CA ASN A 40 -30.24 4.30 -2.76
C ASN A 40 -29.20 3.27 -3.22
N ILE A 41 -28.62 3.45 -4.42
CA ILE A 41 -27.58 2.58 -4.94
C ILE A 41 -26.25 3.33 -4.88
N LEU A 42 -25.26 2.70 -4.27
CA LEU A 42 -23.87 3.15 -4.29
C LEU A 42 -23.03 2.16 -5.10
N ALA A 43 -22.31 2.66 -6.10
CA ALA A 43 -21.25 1.90 -6.75
C ALA A 43 -19.92 2.60 -6.51
N VAL A 44 -18.89 1.81 -6.18
CA VAL A 44 -17.54 2.32 -5.92
C VAL A 44 -16.52 1.71 -6.87
N THR A 45 -15.54 2.50 -7.24
CA THR A 45 -14.44 2.11 -8.13
C THR A 45 -13.11 2.56 -7.55
N PHE A 46 -11.99 2.08 -8.12
CA PHE A 46 -10.66 2.50 -7.68
C PHE A 46 -10.20 3.83 -8.29
N THR A 47 -10.64 4.16 -9.51
CA THR A 47 -10.13 5.33 -10.24
C THR A 47 -11.25 6.22 -10.75
N ASN A 48 -10.97 7.52 -10.88
CA ASN A 48 -11.91 8.48 -11.49
C ASN A 48 -12.30 8.07 -12.91
N LYS A 49 -11.33 7.59 -13.70
CA LYS A 49 -11.59 7.09 -15.06
C LYS A 49 -12.60 5.94 -15.07
N ALA A 50 -12.46 4.96 -14.17
CA ALA A 50 -13.41 3.85 -14.06
C ALA A 50 -14.80 4.33 -13.59
N THR A 51 -14.85 5.35 -12.74
CA THR A 51 -16.10 6.00 -12.32
C THR A 51 -16.83 6.61 -13.52
N GLU A 52 -16.14 7.40 -14.33
CA GLU A 52 -16.70 8.05 -15.52
C GLU A 52 -17.14 7.03 -16.56
N GLU A 53 -16.31 6.03 -16.85
CA GLU A 53 -16.67 4.92 -17.74
C GLU A 53 -17.96 4.21 -17.29
N MET A 54 -18.06 3.94 -15.99
CA MET A 54 -19.23 3.25 -15.43
C MET A 54 -20.50 4.11 -15.55
N LYS A 55 -20.43 5.42 -15.22
CA LYS A 55 -21.51 6.38 -15.39
C LYS A 55 -21.97 6.46 -16.85
N HIS A 56 -21.03 6.67 -17.74
CA HIS A 56 -21.29 6.74 -19.17
C HIS A 56 -21.95 5.44 -19.68
N ARG A 57 -21.44 4.29 -19.27
CA ARG A 57 -21.96 2.98 -19.69
C ARG A 57 -23.40 2.78 -19.21
N ILE A 58 -23.71 3.06 -17.96
CA ILE A 58 -25.07 2.89 -17.42
C ILE A 58 -26.06 3.80 -18.17
N VAL A 59 -25.74 5.09 -18.34
CA VAL A 59 -26.60 6.04 -19.04
C VAL A 59 -26.79 5.64 -20.51
N SER A 60 -25.71 5.30 -21.21
CA SER A 60 -25.77 4.86 -22.61
C SER A 60 -26.59 3.58 -22.80
N GLN A 61 -26.44 2.61 -21.87
CA GLN A 61 -27.20 1.37 -21.98
C GLN A 61 -28.68 1.56 -21.62
N LEU A 62 -29.03 2.37 -20.62
CA LEU A 62 -30.41 2.74 -20.34
C LEU A 62 -31.07 3.42 -21.56
N PHE A 63 -30.35 4.34 -22.19
CA PHE A 63 -30.80 4.98 -23.42
C PHE A 63 -30.99 3.96 -24.56
N GLY A 64 -29.98 3.12 -24.81
CA GLY A 64 -30.02 2.12 -25.87
C GLY A 64 -31.14 1.09 -25.68
N ILE A 65 -31.36 0.64 -24.43
CA ILE A 65 -32.49 -0.26 -24.09
C ILE A 65 -33.81 0.41 -24.35
N SER A 66 -34.01 1.66 -23.87
CA SER A 66 -35.26 2.42 -24.03
C SER A 66 -35.62 2.67 -25.50
N LYS A 67 -34.59 2.91 -26.34
CA LYS A 67 -34.76 3.14 -27.79
C LYS A 67 -34.69 1.88 -28.64
N GLY A 68 -34.46 0.72 -28.03
CA GLY A 68 -34.37 -0.56 -28.74
C GLY A 68 -33.14 -0.66 -29.67
N LEU A 69 -32.00 -0.05 -29.31
CA LEU A 69 -30.80 -0.08 -30.11
C LEU A 69 -30.12 -1.45 -30.03
N LYS A 70 -29.69 -1.98 -31.16
CA LYS A 70 -28.98 -3.29 -31.28
C LYS A 70 -27.74 -3.38 -30.40
N SER A 71 -27.04 -2.27 -30.18
CA SER A 71 -25.86 -2.22 -29.31
C SER A 71 -26.14 -2.55 -27.84
N SER A 72 -27.41 -2.47 -27.42
CA SER A 72 -27.84 -2.74 -26.05
C SER A 72 -28.61 -4.08 -25.91
N ASP A 73 -28.71 -4.87 -26.97
CA ASP A 73 -29.46 -6.13 -26.95
C ASP A 73 -28.88 -7.14 -25.95
N SER A 74 -27.57 -7.17 -25.77
CA SER A 74 -26.93 -8.05 -24.78
C SER A 74 -27.36 -7.75 -23.35
N TYR A 75 -27.50 -6.47 -23.02
CA TYR A 75 -28.02 -6.01 -21.71
C TYR A 75 -29.52 -6.30 -21.58
N LEU A 76 -30.28 -5.92 -22.58
CA LEU A 76 -31.75 -6.18 -22.61
C LEU A 76 -32.08 -7.65 -22.42
N ASN A 77 -31.45 -8.53 -23.19
CA ASN A 77 -31.71 -9.98 -23.13
C ASN A 77 -31.32 -10.55 -21.75
N LYS A 78 -30.18 -10.15 -21.22
CA LYS A 78 -29.71 -10.62 -19.90
C LYS A 78 -30.64 -10.14 -18.77
N ILE A 79 -31.02 -8.88 -18.77
CA ILE A 79 -31.91 -8.31 -17.73
C ILE A 79 -33.32 -8.93 -17.83
N SER A 80 -33.86 -9.05 -19.04
CA SER A 80 -35.16 -9.68 -19.29
C SER A 80 -35.20 -11.12 -18.78
N SER A 81 -34.16 -11.91 -19.10
CA SER A 81 -34.07 -13.32 -18.66
C SER A 81 -33.87 -13.48 -17.15
N GLU A 82 -33.10 -12.58 -16.49
CA GLU A 82 -32.84 -12.67 -15.05
C GLU A 82 -34.00 -12.19 -14.18
N LEU A 83 -34.77 -11.20 -14.66
CA LEU A 83 -35.95 -10.66 -13.95
C LEU A 83 -37.26 -11.34 -14.33
N ASP A 84 -37.26 -12.19 -15.35
CA ASP A 84 -38.46 -12.77 -15.94
C ASP A 84 -39.49 -11.69 -16.37
N TYR A 85 -38.96 -10.61 -16.97
CA TYR A 85 -39.73 -9.48 -17.50
C TYR A 85 -39.76 -9.52 -19.03
N THR A 86 -40.88 -9.04 -19.62
CA THR A 86 -40.95 -8.85 -21.09
C THR A 86 -39.96 -7.75 -21.52
N LYS A 87 -39.49 -7.83 -22.75
CA LYS A 87 -38.55 -6.83 -23.31
C LYS A 87 -39.19 -5.44 -23.36
N GLU A 88 -40.47 -5.37 -23.63
CA GLU A 88 -41.28 -4.15 -23.66
C GLU A 88 -41.29 -3.47 -22.30
N LEU A 89 -41.55 -4.23 -21.22
CA LEU A 89 -41.54 -3.72 -19.86
C LEU A 89 -40.15 -3.21 -19.45
N VAL A 90 -39.10 -3.94 -19.83
CA VAL A 90 -37.69 -3.54 -19.57
C VAL A 90 -37.35 -2.23 -20.30
N ARG A 91 -37.78 -2.06 -21.54
CA ARG A 91 -37.63 -0.81 -22.32
C ARG A 91 -38.31 0.37 -21.72
N GLU A 92 -39.58 0.19 -21.35
CA GLU A 92 -40.40 1.24 -20.71
C GLU A 92 -39.72 1.69 -19.40
N ARG A 93 -39.40 0.77 -18.51
CA ARG A 93 -38.74 1.06 -17.23
C ARG A 93 -37.38 1.68 -17.37
N ALA A 94 -36.58 1.24 -18.40
CA ALA A 94 -35.31 1.86 -18.70
C ALA A 94 -35.46 3.35 -19.09
N GLY A 95 -36.52 3.68 -19.85
CA GLY A 95 -36.84 5.07 -20.21
C GLY A 95 -37.19 5.90 -18.96
N ILE A 96 -38.00 5.37 -18.06
CA ILE A 96 -38.36 6.04 -16.81
C ILE A 96 -37.15 6.22 -15.90
N ALA A 97 -36.32 5.17 -15.76
CA ALA A 97 -35.09 5.22 -14.97
C ALA A 97 -34.10 6.26 -15.50
N LEU A 98 -33.93 6.29 -16.81
CA LEU A 98 -33.06 7.28 -17.46
C LEU A 98 -33.55 8.71 -17.23
N TYR A 99 -34.86 8.96 -17.38
CA TYR A 99 -35.47 10.26 -17.14
C TYR A 99 -35.19 10.72 -15.70
N ASN A 100 -35.52 9.89 -14.71
CA ASN A 100 -35.33 10.18 -13.30
C ASN A 100 -33.85 10.45 -12.95
N LEU A 101 -32.96 9.64 -13.48
CA LEU A 101 -31.52 9.74 -13.24
C LEU A 101 -30.94 11.02 -13.83
N LEU A 102 -31.34 11.42 -15.04
CA LEU A 102 -30.84 12.65 -15.68
C LEU A 102 -31.36 13.92 -15.00
N HIS A 103 -32.59 13.92 -14.50
CA HIS A 103 -33.13 15.05 -13.77
C HIS A 103 -32.58 15.24 -12.36
N ASN A 104 -32.02 14.18 -11.77
CA ASN A 104 -31.43 14.21 -10.44
C ASN A 104 -30.02 13.62 -10.46
N TYR A 105 -29.22 14.00 -11.45
CA TYR A 105 -27.90 13.41 -11.70
C TYR A 105 -26.93 13.51 -10.51
N ASN A 106 -27.06 14.53 -9.67
CA ASN A 106 -26.30 14.71 -8.44
C ASN A 106 -26.51 13.58 -7.41
N ARG A 107 -27.63 12.85 -7.50
CA ARG A 107 -27.93 11.69 -6.65
C ARG A 107 -27.50 10.36 -7.24
N PHE A 108 -26.94 10.38 -8.44
CA PHE A 108 -26.37 9.20 -9.09
C PHE A 108 -24.99 8.90 -8.51
N ARG A 109 -24.95 8.05 -7.48
CA ARG A 109 -23.76 7.80 -6.67
C ARG A 109 -22.89 6.69 -7.24
N ILE A 110 -22.07 7.05 -8.21
CA ILE A 110 -20.90 6.24 -8.63
C ILE A 110 -19.69 7.10 -8.35
N GLN A 111 -18.78 6.63 -7.51
CA GLN A 111 -17.65 7.39 -7.03
C GLN A 111 -16.47 6.48 -6.70
N THR A 112 -15.29 7.05 -6.47
CA THR A 112 -14.15 6.27 -6.01
C THR A 112 -14.33 5.85 -4.56
N ILE A 113 -13.63 4.78 -4.15
CA ILE A 113 -13.60 4.31 -2.76
C ILE A 113 -13.15 5.46 -1.83
N ASP A 114 -12.11 6.20 -2.23
CA ASP A 114 -11.62 7.34 -1.45
C ASP A 114 -12.66 8.44 -1.30
N ALA A 115 -13.35 8.81 -2.38
CA ALA A 115 -14.42 9.81 -2.33
C ALA A 115 -15.58 9.39 -1.42
N PHE A 116 -15.89 8.09 -1.39
CA PHE A 116 -16.90 7.55 -0.47
C PHE A 116 -16.45 7.71 0.98
N PHE A 117 -15.25 7.25 1.34
CA PHE A 117 -14.74 7.37 2.70
C PHE A 117 -14.56 8.83 3.14
N GLN A 118 -14.10 9.71 2.25
CA GLN A 118 -14.06 11.15 2.52
C GLN A 118 -15.44 11.72 2.86
N SER A 119 -16.47 11.28 2.13
CA SER A 119 -17.86 11.69 2.39
C SER A 119 -18.34 11.19 3.76
N VAL A 120 -18.02 9.95 4.12
CA VAL A 120 -18.35 9.38 5.45
C VAL A 120 -17.63 10.16 6.55
N LEU A 121 -16.32 10.38 6.42
CA LEU A 121 -15.54 11.14 7.39
C LEU A 121 -16.10 12.56 7.60
N ARG A 122 -16.42 13.28 6.53
CA ARG A 122 -17.03 14.63 6.64
C ARG A 122 -18.33 14.63 7.41
N ASN A 123 -19.13 13.59 7.28
CA ASN A 123 -20.40 13.48 8.03
C ASN A 123 -20.17 13.14 9.51
N MET A 124 -19.02 12.48 9.84
CA MET A 124 -18.67 12.04 11.20
C MET A 124 -17.70 13.01 11.92
N VAL A 125 -17.33 14.13 11.32
CA VAL A 125 -16.34 15.08 11.87
C VAL A 125 -16.65 15.47 13.32
N LYS A 126 -17.92 15.74 13.64
CA LYS A 126 -18.35 16.13 14.99
C LYS A 126 -18.25 14.97 15.99
N GLU A 127 -18.60 13.77 15.56
CA GLU A 127 -18.57 12.55 16.39
C GLU A 127 -17.15 12.10 16.69
N LEU A 128 -16.24 12.34 15.73
CA LEU A 128 -14.81 12.04 15.87
C LEU A 128 -14.02 13.12 16.59
N GLY A 129 -14.66 14.22 17.02
CA GLY A 129 -13.99 15.35 17.68
C GLY A 129 -13.00 16.11 16.77
N LEU A 130 -13.12 15.96 15.46
CA LEU A 130 -12.26 16.61 14.48
C LEU A 130 -12.72 18.05 14.22
N GLY A 131 -11.78 18.95 14.00
CA GLY A 131 -12.10 20.35 13.70
C GLY A 131 -12.80 20.53 12.36
N ASN A 132 -13.65 21.56 12.24
CA ASN A 132 -14.43 21.83 11.01
C ASN A 132 -13.56 22.10 9.77
N ASN A 133 -12.26 22.41 9.93
CA ASN A 133 -11.31 22.70 8.85
C ASN A 133 -10.41 21.49 8.53
N MET A 134 -10.86 20.27 8.80
CA MET A 134 -10.10 19.06 8.49
C MET A 134 -9.78 18.97 7.00
N ARG A 135 -8.49 18.90 6.70
CA ARG A 135 -7.97 18.58 5.36
C ARG A 135 -7.46 17.15 5.36
N ILE A 136 -7.92 16.37 4.41
CA ILE A 136 -7.39 15.02 4.19
C ILE A 136 -6.21 15.16 3.23
N SER A 137 -5.01 14.83 3.72
CA SER A 137 -3.83 14.73 2.87
C SER A 137 -3.63 13.26 2.47
N LEU A 138 -3.43 13.02 1.19
CA LEU A 138 -3.06 11.70 0.65
C LEU A 138 -1.53 11.60 0.45
N GLN A 139 -0.79 12.63 0.84
CA GLN A 139 0.67 12.69 0.70
C GLN A 139 1.33 12.42 2.04
N ASP A 140 1.41 11.16 2.43
CA ASP A 140 2.07 10.74 3.67
C ASP A 140 3.49 11.32 3.81
N SER A 141 4.24 11.39 2.71
CA SER A 141 5.60 11.94 2.72
C SER A 141 5.66 13.42 3.11
N MET A 142 4.67 14.21 2.76
CA MET A 142 4.59 15.62 3.12
C MET A 142 4.29 15.77 4.62
N VAL A 143 3.33 15.00 5.12
CA VAL A 143 2.98 15.00 6.56
C VAL A 143 4.17 14.56 7.41
N ILE A 144 4.91 13.53 6.99
CA ILE A 144 6.12 13.07 7.68
C ILE A 144 7.19 14.17 7.64
N SER A 145 7.38 14.82 6.49
CA SER A 145 8.36 15.91 6.39
C SER A 145 8.04 17.04 7.35
N GLU A 146 6.80 17.51 7.39
CA GLU A 146 6.35 18.55 8.30
C GLU A 146 6.50 18.12 9.77
N ALA A 147 6.17 16.89 10.11
CA ALA A 147 6.33 16.35 11.46
C ALA A 147 7.79 16.28 11.90
N VAL A 148 8.70 15.85 11.01
CA VAL A 148 10.14 15.80 11.29
C VAL A 148 10.70 17.21 11.42
N ASP A 149 10.32 18.15 10.57
CA ASP A 149 10.77 19.53 10.66
C ASP A 149 10.30 20.18 11.98
N ALA A 150 9.04 19.98 12.38
CA ALA A 150 8.53 20.43 13.67
C ALA A 150 9.26 19.76 14.86
N MET A 151 9.56 18.46 14.77
CA MET A 151 10.37 17.76 15.79
C MET A 151 11.77 18.37 15.91
N MET A 152 12.41 18.69 14.78
CA MET A 152 13.73 19.30 14.76
C MET A 152 13.73 20.71 15.40
N GLU A 153 12.66 21.47 15.26
CA GLU A 153 12.49 22.77 15.92
C GLU A 153 12.37 22.67 17.45
N THR A 154 11.96 21.51 17.97
CA THR A 154 11.85 21.29 19.43
C THR A 154 13.14 20.84 20.11
N LEU A 155 14.22 20.59 19.34
CA LEU A 155 15.48 20.05 19.88
C LEU A 155 16.10 20.92 20.99
N ASP A 156 15.98 22.22 20.91
CA ASP A 156 16.52 23.15 21.92
C ASP A 156 15.85 22.96 23.30
N HIS A 157 14.67 22.37 23.33
CA HIS A 157 13.86 22.18 24.53
C HIS A 157 13.85 20.73 25.03
N ASP A 158 14.28 19.77 24.21
CA ASP A 158 14.34 18.35 24.56
C ASP A 158 15.76 17.81 24.55
N LYS A 159 16.40 17.84 25.75
CA LYS A 159 17.76 17.33 25.94
C LYS A 159 17.91 15.85 25.60
N THR A 160 16.87 15.05 25.79
CA THR A 160 16.92 13.61 25.53
C THR A 160 16.97 13.38 24.02
N LEU A 161 16.09 14.04 23.29
CA LEU A 161 16.05 13.98 21.83
C LEU A 161 17.34 14.53 21.21
N MET A 162 17.87 15.66 21.75
CA MET A 162 19.14 16.22 21.33
C MET A 162 20.29 15.22 21.48
N ASN A 163 20.41 14.55 22.65
CA ASN A 163 21.46 13.57 22.87
C ASN A 163 21.36 12.39 21.90
N TRP A 164 20.15 11.92 21.59
CA TRP A 164 19.95 10.84 20.62
C TRP A 164 20.40 11.23 19.22
N ILE A 165 20.06 12.44 18.80
CA ILE A 165 20.45 12.95 17.49
C ILE A 165 21.96 13.14 17.42
N MET A 166 22.59 13.65 18.48
CA MET A 166 24.05 13.80 18.54
C MET A 166 24.76 12.44 18.44
N GLN A 167 24.30 11.41 19.17
CA GLN A 167 24.84 10.06 19.05
C GLN A 167 24.69 9.50 17.62
N PHE A 168 23.56 9.75 16.99
CA PHE A 168 23.32 9.30 15.62
C PHE A 168 24.25 10.00 14.63
N ILE A 169 24.55 11.31 14.84
CA ILE A 169 25.53 12.07 14.05
C ILE A 169 26.92 11.45 14.19
N ASP A 170 27.37 11.26 15.44
CA ASP A 170 28.71 10.73 15.73
C ASP A 170 28.92 9.37 15.07
N GLU A 171 27.92 8.47 15.14
CA GLU A 171 27.96 7.16 14.50
C GLU A 171 28.06 7.26 12.97
N LYS A 172 27.32 8.19 12.35
CA LYS A 172 27.36 8.40 10.90
C LYS A 172 28.69 9.01 10.43
N MET A 173 29.26 9.90 11.23
CA MET A 173 30.58 10.50 10.94
C MET A 173 31.70 9.45 11.02
N ASP A 174 31.62 8.54 12.00
CA ASP A 174 32.57 7.46 12.13
C ASP A 174 32.53 6.49 10.93
N ASP A 175 31.32 6.28 10.37
CA ASP A 175 31.12 5.47 9.16
C ASP A 175 31.49 6.21 7.85
N GLY A 176 31.86 7.49 7.90
CA GLY A 176 32.18 8.31 6.72
C GLY A 176 30.98 8.62 5.83
N LYS A 177 29.74 8.48 6.36
CA LYS A 177 28.48 8.72 5.65
C LYS A 177 28.03 10.17 5.78
N SER A 178 27.11 10.58 4.90
CA SER A 178 26.52 11.92 4.94
C SER A 178 25.78 12.17 6.24
N TRP A 179 25.94 13.36 6.82
CA TRP A 179 25.32 13.79 8.07
C TRP A 179 23.95 14.47 7.90
N ASN A 180 23.29 14.32 6.75
CA ASN A 180 21.97 14.89 6.53
C ASN A 180 20.86 14.10 7.25
N ILE A 181 20.82 14.28 8.56
CA ILE A 181 19.94 13.55 9.47
C ILE A 181 18.47 13.78 9.16
N SER A 182 18.07 15.00 8.83
CA SER A 182 16.68 15.30 8.52
C SER A 182 16.15 14.41 7.40
N THR A 183 16.94 14.21 6.34
CA THR A 183 16.57 13.33 5.23
C THR A 183 16.45 11.87 5.68
N GLU A 184 17.37 11.38 6.48
CA GLU A 184 17.34 9.98 6.95
C GLU A 184 16.17 9.72 7.89
N ILE A 185 15.88 10.64 8.82
CA ILE A 185 14.72 10.54 9.71
C ILE A 185 13.42 10.60 8.90
N LYS A 186 13.32 11.45 7.87
CA LYS A 186 12.18 11.50 6.97
C LYS A 186 11.98 10.19 6.21
N GLU A 187 13.06 9.60 5.69
CA GLU A 187 12.99 8.29 5.03
C GLU A 187 12.59 7.17 6.00
N PHE A 188 13.16 7.16 7.20
CA PHE A 188 12.77 6.20 8.24
C PHE A 188 11.31 6.39 8.65
N GLY A 189 10.86 7.63 8.80
CA GLY A 189 9.50 8.00 9.16
C GLY A 189 8.43 7.45 8.20
N LYS A 190 8.77 7.23 6.93
CA LYS A 190 7.86 6.56 5.98
C LYS A 190 7.45 5.15 6.41
N ASN A 191 8.21 4.52 7.30
CA ASN A 191 7.83 3.22 7.83
C ASN A 191 6.63 3.31 8.79
N LEU A 192 6.40 4.45 9.42
CA LEU A 192 5.27 4.68 10.33
C LEU A 192 3.91 4.59 9.62
N THR A 193 3.87 4.87 8.31
CA THR A 193 2.64 4.80 7.53
C THR A 193 2.33 3.41 6.98
N LYS A 194 3.28 2.46 7.06
CA LYS A 194 3.10 1.11 6.55
C LYS A 194 2.12 0.31 7.41
N GLU A 195 1.32 -0.53 6.77
CA GLU A 195 0.32 -1.37 7.45
C GLU A 195 0.93 -2.24 8.55
N PHE A 196 2.12 -2.79 8.31
CA PHE A 196 2.83 -3.59 9.33
C PHE A 196 3.10 -2.79 10.61
N PHE A 197 3.54 -1.53 10.49
CA PHE A 197 3.78 -0.66 11.65
C PHE A 197 2.45 -0.38 12.37
N LYS A 198 1.43 0.05 11.65
CA LYS A 198 0.10 0.36 12.21
C LYS A 198 -0.53 -0.83 12.94
N ALA A 199 -0.36 -2.03 12.40
CA ALA A 199 -0.87 -3.25 13.02
C ALA A 199 -0.16 -3.61 14.36
N ASN A 200 1.08 -3.17 14.54
CA ASN A 200 1.91 -3.45 15.72
C ASN A 200 2.24 -2.20 16.54
N GLU A 201 1.61 -1.07 16.27
CA GLU A 201 1.89 0.23 16.90
C GLU A 201 1.90 0.17 18.42
N HIS A 202 0.93 -0.51 19.02
CA HIS A 202 0.83 -0.64 20.47
C HIS A 202 2.01 -1.39 21.09
N LEU A 203 2.53 -2.43 20.42
CA LEU A 203 3.70 -3.18 20.89
C LEU A 203 4.98 -2.35 20.72
N LEU A 204 5.10 -1.66 19.59
CA LEU A 204 6.27 -0.84 19.28
C LEU A 204 6.34 0.41 20.15
N ALA A 205 5.18 1.00 20.52
CA ALA A 205 5.13 2.16 21.41
C ALA A 205 5.66 1.85 22.81
N ASP A 206 5.43 0.65 23.33
CA ASP A 206 5.96 0.22 24.64
C ASP A 206 7.47 -0.01 24.57
N ILE A 207 7.95 -0.65 23.50
CA ILE A 207 9.39 -0.85 23.25
C ILE A 207 10.10 0.50 23.04
N ALA A 208 9.48 1.43 22.31
CA ALA A 208 10.07 2.75 22.06
C ALA A 208 10.26 3.61 23.32
N LYS A 209 9.49 3.37 24.38
CA LYS A 209 9.65 4.03 25.68
C LYS A 209 10.83 3.50 26.48
N ASP A 210 11.27 2.27 26.20
CA ASP A 210 12.38 1.63 26.88
C ASP A 210 13.70 1.95 26.17
N GLN A 211 14.38 2.99 26.67
CA GLN A 211 15.69 3.40 26.14
C GLN A 211 16.76 2.32 26.28
N SER A 212 16.65 1.45 27.31
CA SER A 212 17.62 0.38 27.58
C SER A 212 17.54 -0.69 26.49
N PHE A 213 16.33 -0.99 26.00
CA PHE A 213 16.09 -2.00 24.97
C PHE A 213 16.95 -1.78 23.71
N PHE A 214 16.93 -0.56 23.17
CA PHE A 214 17.71 -0.28 21.96
C PHE A 214 19.21 -0.33 22.20
N THR A 215 19.65 0.13 23.36
CA THR A 215 21.08 0.07 23.75
C THR A 215 21.57 -1.37 23.89
N GLU A 216 20.79 -2.22 24.57
CA GLU A 216 21.11 -3.63 24.74
C GLU A 216 21.03 -4.39 23.42
N TYR A 217 19.99 -4.19 22.63
CA TYR A 217 19.83 -4.79 21.32
C TYR A 217 21.02 -4.46 20.39
N LYS A 218 21.43 -3.18 20.34
CA LYS A 218 22.59 -2.75 19.57
C LYS A 218 23.88 -3.40 20.05
N LYS A 219 24.07 -3.51 21.36
CA LYS A 219 25.22 -4.19 21.98
C LYS A 219 25.27 -5.67 21.58
N GLU A 220 24.15 -6.36 21.64
CA GLU A 220 24.04 -7.78 21.24
C GLU A 220 24.33 -7.95 19.74
N MET A 221 23.73 -7.13 18.90
CA MET A 221 23.97 -7.16 17.45
C MET A 221 25.45 -6.92 17.12
N ASN A 222 26.09 -5.93 17.76
CA ASN A 222 27.49 -5.68 17.60
C ASN A 222 28.38 -6.85 18.08
N ALA A 223 28.04 -7.48 19.18
CA ALA A 223 28.73 -8.67 19.67
C ALA A 223 28.64 -9.85 18.70
N ILE A 224 27.48 -10.08 18.10
CA ILE A 224 27.26 -11.09 17.07
C ILE A 224 28.11 -10.75 15.83
N LEU A 225 28.10 -9.49 15.38
CA LEU A 225 28.88 -9.04 14.25
C LEU A 225 30.40 -9.24 14.47
N GLN A 226 30.92 -8.81 15.62
CA GLN A 226 32.33 -8.99 15.96
C GLN A 226 32.72 -10.47 16.05
N THR A 227 31.87 -11.29 16.67
CA THR A 227 32.09 -12.74 16.75
C THR A 227 32.14 -13.37 15.35
N THR A 228 31.24 -12.94 14.47
CA THR A 228 31.19 -13.44 13.08
C THR A 228 32.41 -12.99 12.29
N LYS A 229 32.82 -11.72 12.40
CA LYS A 229 34.05 -11.20 11.78
C LYS A 229 35.28 -11.99 12.24
N LYS A 230 35.37 -12.25 13.55
CA LYS A 230 36.45 -13.06 14.10
C LYS A 230 36.52 -14.47 13.51
N LYS A 231 35.35 -15.15 13.38
CA LYS A 231 35.30 -16.47 12.74
C LYS A 231 35.78 -16.45 11.29
N PHE A 232 35.48 -15.43 10.52
CA PHE A 232 35.97 -15.31 9.15
C PHE A 232 37.50 -15.11 9.11
N ILE A 233 38.05 -14.29 10.02
CA ILE A 233 39.50 -14.11 10.15
C ILE A 233 40.18 -15.43 10.55
N ASP A 234 39.58 -16.16 11.50
CA ASP A 234 40.08 -17.46 11.95
C ASP A 234 40.09 -18.50 10.82
N ILE A 235 39.07 -18.50 9.96
CA ILE A 235 39.06 -19.34 8.74
C ILE A 235 40.18 -18.97 7.80
N GLY A 236 40.41 -17.67 7.58
CA GLY A 236 41.55 -17.20 6.75
C GLY A 236 42.88 -17.59 7.32
N ASN A 237 43.10 -17.46 8.62
CA ASN A 237 44.32 -17.89 9.30
C ASN A 237 44.48 -19.42 9.28
N GLY A 238 43.38 -20.17 9.47
CA GLY A 238 43.36 -21.62 9.39
C GLY A 238 43.83 -22.15 8.02
N PHE A 239 43.53 -21.43 6.96
CA PHE A 239 44.00 -21.74 5.61
C PHE A 239 45.56 -21.63 5.54
N ASP A 240 46.12 -20.54 6.11
CA ASP A 240 47.59 -20.37 6.13
C ASP A 240 48.27 -21.50 6.94
N ILE A 241 47.70 -21.88 8.07
CA ILE A 241 48.21 -22.99 8.89
C ILE A 241 48.18 -24.29 8.10
N LEU A 242 47.06 -24.58 7.44
CA LEU A 242 46.89 -25.80 6.65
C LEU A 242 47.89 -25.85 5.48
N MET A 243 48.12 -24.73 4.80
CA MET A 243 49.15 -24.63 3.73
C MET A 243 50.53 -24.97 4.24
N ASN A 244 50.91 -24.39 5.39
CA ASN A 244 52.20 -24.64 6.02
C ASN A 244 52.36 -26.09 6.44
N GLU A 245 51.34 -26.70 7.05
CA GLU A 245 51.37 -28.11 7.44
C GLU A 245 51.53 -29.07 6.26
N LYS A 246 50.94 -28.71 5.11
CA LYS A 246 51.00 -29.52 3.88
C LYS A 246 52.20 -29.18 2.99
N GLY A 247 53.03 -28.21 3.35
CA GLY A 247 54.16 -27.75 2.54
C GLY A 247 53.74 -27.14 1.19
N VAL A 248 52.49 -26.61 1.11
CA VAL A 248 51.90 -26.01 -0.10
C VAL A 248 52.00 -24.50 -0.04
N THR A 249 52.37 -23.89 -1.16
CA THR A 249 52.46 -22.43 -1.30
C THR A 249 51.35 -21.89 -2.19
N ILE A 250 51.13 -20.58 -2.15
CA ILE A 250 50.15 -19.91 -3.01
C ILE A 250 50.41 -20.19 -4.51
N ASN A 251 51.67 -20.39 -4.88
CA ASN A 251 52.06 -20.65 -6.27
C ASN A 251 51.64 -22.04 -6.79
N ASP A 252 51.34 -22.97 -5.90
CA ASP A 252 50.94 -24.33 -6.23
C ASP A 252 49.44 -24.42 -6.58
N PHE A 253 48.69 -23.36 -6.35
CA PHE A 253 47.27 -23.29 -6.71
C PHE A 253 47.06 -22.80 -8.14
N ALA A 254 45.98 -23.32 -8.79
CA ALA A 254 45.50 -22.77 -10.05
C ALA A 254 45.16 -21.28 -9.88
N TYR A 255 45.66 -20.45 -10.79
CA TYR A 255 45.54 -18.99 -10.76
C TYR A 255 46.24 -18.31 -9.55
N LYS A 256 47.08 -19.02 -8.82
CA LYS A 256 47.94 -18.49 -7.74
C LYS A 256 47.16 -17.60 -6.77
N SER A 257 47.65 -16.38 -6.52
CA SER A 257 47.03 -15.40 -5.60
C SER A 257 45.64 -14.89 -6.04
N THR A 258 45.21 -15.10 -7.29
CA THR A 258 43.89 -14.70 -7.81
C THR A 258 42.88 -15.86 -7.81
N GLY A 259 43.34 -17.08 -7.54
CA GLY A 259 42.50 -18.28 -7.41
C GLY A 259 41.90 -18.45 -6.01
N VAL A 260 41.79 -19.71 -5.58
CA VAL A 260 41.24 -20.10 -4.26
C VAL A 260 41.91 -19.34 -3.09
N PRO A 261 43.26 -19.15 -3.05
CA PRO A 261 43.91 -18.40 -1.98
C PRO A 261 43.38 -16.96 -1.82
N SER A 262 42.96 -16.31 -2.90
CA SER A 262 42.42 -14.95 -2.88
C SER A 262 41.24 -14.80 -1.92
N TYR A 263 40.35 -15.80 -1.87
CA TYR A 263 39.22 -15.80 -0.98
C TYR A 263 39.61 -15.76 0.50
N PHE A 264 40.54 -16.63 0.89
CA PHE A 264 40.99 -16.69 2.28
C PHE A 264 41.83 -15.48 2.68
N ILE A 265 42.62 -14.92 1.75
CA ILE A 265 43.34 -13.65 1.96
C ILE A 265 42.35 -12.50 2.22
N LYS A 266 41.25 -12.45 1.46
CA LYS A 266 40.19 -11.44 1.67
C LYS A 266 39.56 -11.61 3.04
N LEU A 267 39.22 -12.83 3.45
CA LEU A 267 38.64 -13.10 4.79
C LEU A 267 39.58 -12.65 5.91
N LYS A 268 40.89 -12.97 5.80
CA LYS A 268 41.91 -12.58 6.76
C LYS A 268 42.03 -11.05 6.88
N ASN A 269 41.92 -10.34 5.78
CA ASN A 269 42.05 -8.89 5.72
C ASN A 269 40.71 -8.14 6.06
N GLY A 270 39.68 -8.87 6.49
CA GLY A 270 38.40 -8.25 6.85
C GLY A 270 37.52 -7.91 5.66
N ASN A 271 37.88 -8.33 4.45
CA ASN A 271 37.05 -8.14 3.27
C ASN A 271 36.15 -9.35 3.05
N TYR A 272 34.93 -9.32 3.62
CA TYR A 272 34.03 -10.45 3.65
C TYR A 272 33.09 -10.51 2.44
N GLY A 273 33.09 -9.50 1.55
CA GLY A 273 32.11 -9.39 0.46
C GLY A 273 30.68 -9.16 0.96
N LEU A 274 30.54 -8.78 2.21
CA LEU A 274 29.28 -8.25 2.76
C LEU A 274 29.31 -6.76 2.40
N GLU A 275 28.55 -6.38 1.38
CA GLU A 275 28.26 -4.97 1.13
C GLU A 275 27.44 -4.43 2.31
N ASP A 276 27.79 -3.25 2.76
CA ASP A 276 27.14 -2.53 3.87
C ASP A 276 25.67 -2.20 3.60
#